data_edcf8717f006f42cb80219dbd1f8fd2a
#
_entry.id   edcf8717f006f42cb80219dbd1f8fd2a
#
_cell.length_a   1.000
_cell.length_b   1.000
_cell.length_c   1.000
_cell.angle_alpha   90.00
_cell.angle_beta   90.00
_cell.angle_gamma   90.00
#
_symmetry.space_group_name_H-M   'P 1'
#
loop_
_entity.id
_entity.type
_entity.pdbx_description
1 polymer ?
#
loop_
_entity_poly.entity_id
_entity_poly.type
_entity_poly.pdbx_seq_one_letter_code
_entity_poly.pdbx_strand_id
1 'polypeptide(L)'
;HCARFDLAMLKHHSGPVNGAIFCTKIASKLCRTYTDRHSLSELCRELLGLEISKQQQSSDWGADELTQAQQKYAAGDVLYLHQLRDKLGAMLTRLDRMAMANACFAFLSTRTDLDMAGFETLDIFHH
;
A
#
# COMPACT_ATOMS: atom_id res chain seq x y z
N HIS A 1 -2.12 -2.47 2.05
CA HIS A 1 -2.14 -1.07 1.60
C HIS A 1 -0.84 -0.33 1.91
N CYS A 2 -0.24 -0.58 3.04
CA CYS A 2 1.07 0.00 3.39
C CYS A 2 2.19 -0.89 2.84
N ALA A 3 2.67 -0.60 1.65
CA ALA A 3 3.66 -1.41 0.95
C ALA A 3 4.98 -1.52 1.73
N ARG A 4 5.31 -0.49 2.52
CA ARG A 4 6.54 -0.47 3.33
C ARG A 4 6.55 -1.61 4.34
N PHE A 5 5.43 -1.83 5.04
CA PHE A 5 5.28 -2.93 5.99
C PHE A 5 5.18 -4.27 5.24
N ASP A 6 4.38 -4.33 4.19
CA ASP A 6 4.16 -5.54 3.41
C ASP A 6 5.46 -6.03 2.79
N LEU A 7 6.29 -5.11 2.29
CA LEU A 7 7.59 -5.45 1.72
C LEU A 7 8.52 -6.06 2.77
N ALA A 8 8.54 -5.51 3.99
CA ALA A 8 9.33 -6.05 5.09
C ALA A 8 8.89 -7.46 5.44
N MET A 9 7.57 -7.70 5.50
CA MET A 9 7.01 -9.02 5.77
C MET A 9 7.38 -10.03 4.69
N LEU A 10 7.28 -9.63 3.42
CA LEU A 10 7.64 -10.51 2.30
C LEU A 10 9.13 -10.85 2.31
N LYS A 11 10.00 -9.90 2.59
CA LYS A 11 11.45 -10.15 2.71
C LYS A 11 11.75 -11.14 3.82
N HIS A 12 11.00 -11.07 4.92
CA HIS A 12 11.19 -11.96 6.06
C HIS A 12 10.72 -13.39 5.77
N HIS A 13 9.57 -13.55 5.11
CA HIS A 13 8.92 -14.86 4.93
C HIS A 13 9.25 -15.54 3.60
N SER A 14 9.50 -14.78 2.55
CA SER A 14 9.61 -15.30 1.18
C SER A 14 10.96 -15.00 0.53
N GLY A 15 11.90 -14.36 1.23
CA GLY A 15 13.16 -13.94 0.66
C GLY A 15 13.02 -12.70 -0.22
N PRO A 16 13.98 -12.45 -1.13
CA PRO A 16 13.95 -11.25 -1.96
C PRO A 16 12.68 -11.19 -2.82
N VAL A 17 12.06 -10.03 -2.86
CA VAL A 17 10.89 -9.81 -3.70
C VAL A 17 11.36 -9.42 -5.09
N ASN A 18 11.10 -10.30 -6.06
CA ASN A 18 11.41 -10.06 -7.47
C ASN A 18 10.11 -9.71 -8.18
N GLY A 19 9.94 -8.45 -8.54
CA GLY A 19 8.76 -8.04 -9.27
C GLY A 19 8.43 -6.58 -9.04
N ALA A 20 7.56 -6.06 -9.90
CA ALA A 20 7.08 -4.70 -9.79
C ALA A 20 6.14 -4.58 -8.60
N ILE A 21 6.41 -3.65 -7.70
CA ILE A 21 5.57 -3.33 -6.56
C ILE A 21 4.74 -2.11 -6.93
N PHE A 22 3.45 -2.16 -6.60
CA PHE A 22 2.56 -1.00 -6.73
C PHE A 22 2.03 -0.66 -5.34
N CYS A 23 2.37 0.51 -4.84
CA CYS A 23 1.90 0.98 -3.54
C CYS A 23 0.72 1.92 -3.73
N THR A 24 -0.48 1.47 -3.37
CA THR A 24 -1.70 2.26 -3.51
C THR A 24 -1.66 3.55 -2.70
N LYS A 25 -1.01 3.53 -1.54
CA LYS A 25 -0.90 4.73 -0.70
C LYS A 25 -0.03 5.81 -1.35
N ILE A 26 1.13 5.43 -1.87
CA ILE A 26 2.01 6.36 -2.59
C ILE A 26 1.33 6.86 -3.87
N ALA A 27 0.72 5.96 -4.63
CA ALA A 27 -0.01 6.33 -5.83
C ALA A 27 -1.11 7.35 -5.53
N SER A 28 -1.87 7.12 -4.44
CA SER A 28 -2.91 8.03 -4.00
C SER A 28 -2.35 9.42 -3.68
N LYS A 29 -1.24 9.47 -2.95
CA LYS A 29 -0.62 10.76 -2.59
C LYS A 29 -0.12 11.52 -3.80
N LEU A 30 0.32 10.82 -4.85
CA LEU A 30 0.82 11.44 -6.06
C LEU A 30 -0.29 11.96 -6.98
N CYS A 31 -1.50 11.38 -6.92
CA CYS A 31 -2.58 11.79 -7.82
C CYS A 31 -3.78 12.41 -7.10
N ARG A 32 -3.99 12.16 -5.81
CA ARG A 32 -5.10 12.74 -5.03
C ARG A 32 -4.55 13.86 -4.12
N THR A 33 -4.02 14.90 -4.74
CA THR A 33 -3.34 16.00 -4.02
C THR A 33 -4.31 16.96 -3.32
N TYR A 34 -5.61 16.77 -3.52
CA TYR A 34 -6.68 17.59 -2.97
C TYR A 34 -7.13 17.15 -1.56
N THR A 35 -6.53 16.08 -1.01
CA THR A 35 -6.96 15.51 0.27
C THR A 35 -5.77 14.88 1.01
N ASP A 36 -5.86 14.81 2.34
CA ASP A 36 -4.92 14.07 3.19
C ASP A 36 -5.39 12.64 3.49
N ARG A 37 -6.54 12.24 2.94
CA ARG A 37 -7.19 10.95 3.26
C ARG A 37 -6.79 9.89 2.24
N HIS A 38 -5.79 9.08 2.61
CA HIS A 38 -5.22 8.06 1.74
C HIS A 38 -5.35 6.64 2.30
N SER A 39 -6.21 6.42 3.29
CA SER A 39 -6.44 5.08 3.83
C SER A 39 -7.16 4.20 2.81
N LEU A 40 -7.05 2.89 2.99
CA LEU A 40 -7.72 1.94 2.10
C LEU A 40 -9.22 2.17 2.06
N SER A 41 -9.84 2.44 3.21
CA SER A 41 -11.29 2.69 3.28
C SER A 41 -11.68 3.95 2.50
N GLU A 42 -10.89 5.01 2.58
CA GLU A 42 -11.15 6.24 1.83
C GLU A 42 -10.99 6.05 0.32
N LEU A 43 -9.98 5.29 -0.09
CA LEU A 43 -9.78 4.97 -1.50
C LEU A 43 -10.92 4.14 -2.05
N CYS A 44 -11.34 3.12 -1.32
CA CYS A 44 -12.47 2.29 -1.73
C CYS A 44 -13.76 3.10 -1.84
N ARG A 45 -14.01 3.99 -0.88
CA ARG A 45 -15.19 4.84 -0.91
C ARG A 45 -15.18 5.77 -2.12
N GLU A 46 -14.08 6.49 -2.34
CA GLU A 46 -14.01 7.51 -3.41
C GLU A 46 -13.93 6.87 -4.79
N LEU A 47 -13.06 5.87 -4.97
CA LEU A 47 -12.72 5.35 -6.31
C LEU A 47 -13.59 4.17 -6.72
N LEU A 48 -14.07 3.39 -5.79
CA LEU A 48 -14.86 2.18 -6.06
C LEU A 48 -16.30 2.28 -5.58
N GLY A 49 -16.65 3.29 -4.78
CA GLY A 49 -17.98 3.42 -4.20
C GLY A 49 -18.32 2.33 -3.19
N LEU A 50 -17.30 1.78 -2.52
CA LEU A 50 -17.46 0.67 -1.59
C LEU A 50 -17.10 1.06 -0.17
N GLU A 51 -17.88 0.56 0.80
CA GLU A 51 -17.57 0.64 2.22
C GLU A 51 -16.93 -0.67 2.66
N ILE A 52 -15.77 -0.59 3.34
CA ILE A 52 -15.09 -1.78 3.86
C ILE A 52 -15.13 -1.79 5.37
N SER A 53 -15.08 -3.00 5.97
CA SER A 53 -15.17 -3.19 7.40
C SER A 53 -13.92 -2.73 8.13
N LYS A 54 -14.04 -1.70 8.97
CA LYS A 54 -12.95 -1.25 9.83
C LYS A 54 -12.65 -2.25 10.95
N GLN A 55 -13.63 -3.04 11.34
CA GLN A 55 -13.49 -4.03 12.40
C GLN A 55 -12.43 -5.07 12.04
N GLN A 56 -12.43 -5.55 10.79
CA GLN A 56 -11.45 -6.52 10.33
C GLN A 56 -10.06 -5.90 10.12
N GLN A 57 -10.00 -4.60 9.83
CA GLN A 57 -8.71 -3.91 9.71
C GLN A 57 -7.93 -3.91 11.03
N SER A 58 -8.64 -3.89 12.17
CA SER A 58 -8.03 -3.87 13.50
C SER A 58 -8.05 -5.22 14.21
N SER A 59 -8.43 -6.31 13.52
CA SER A 59 -8.50 -7.63 14.14
C SER A 59 -7.10 -8.24 14.29
N ASP A 60 -7.00 -9.32 15.07
CA ASP A 60 -5.73 -10.00 15.37
C ASP A 60 -5.27 -10.85 14.18
N TRP A 61 -4.49 -10.23 13.29
CA TRP A 61 -3.91 -10.89 12.11
C TRP A 61 -2.67 -11.73 12.45
N GLY A 62 -2.16 -11.64 13.70
CA GLY A 62 -1.02 -12.42 14.14
C GLY A 62 -1.40 -13.78 14.73
N ALA A 63 -2.68 -14.09 14.83
CA ALA A 63 -3.14 -15.37 15.35
C ALA A 63 -2.76 -16.51 14.41
N ASP A 64 -2.53 -17.71 14.97
CA ASP A 64 -2.15 -18.90 14.20
C ASP A 64 -3.23 -19.30 13.19
N GLU A 65 -4.50 -19.12 13.56
CA GLU A 65 -5.63 -19.41 12.70
C GLU A 65 -6.46 -18.16 12.48
N LEU A 66 -6.79 -17.88 11.22
CA LEU A 66 -7.68 -16.78 10.86
C LEU A 66 -9.13 -17.23 10.91
N THR A 67 -10.00 -16.36 11.42
CA THR A 67 -11.44 -16.61 11.37
C THR A 67 -11.94 -16.59 9.93
N GLN A 68 -13.14 -17.13 9.70
CA GLN A 68 -13.79 -17.06 8.39
C GLN A 68 -13.99 -15.61 7.95
N ALA A 69 -14.34 -14.72 8.88
CA ALA A 69 -14.52 -13.29 8.59
C ALA A 69 -13.21 -12.66 8.14
N GLN A 70 -12.08 -13.01 8.80
CA GLN A 70 -10.76 -12.53 8.40
C GLN A 70 -10.35 -13.05 7.03
N GLN A 71 -10.59 -14.33 6.76
CA GLN A 71 -10.28 -14.94 5.46
C GLN A 71 -11.08 -14.27 4.34
N LYS A 72 -12.36 -14.01 4.56
CA LYS A 72 -13.22 -13.32 3.61
C LYS A 72 -12.77 -11.88 3.39
N TYR A 73 -12.40 -11.19 4.46
CA TYR A 73 -11.87 -9.82 4.37
C TYR A 73 -10.58 -9.79 3.57
N ALA A 74 -9.64 -10.70 3.85
CA ALA A 74 -8.37 -10.77 3.14
C ALA A 74 -8.56 -11.05 1.64
N ALA A 75 -9.49 -11.95 1.29
CA ALA A 75 -9.81 -12.24 -0.11
C ALA A 75 -10.42 -11.03 -0.82
N GLY A 76 -11.32 -10.31 -0.15
CA GLY A 76 -11.91 -9.09 -0.67
C GLY A 76 -10.87 -7.98 -0.82
N ASP A 77 -9.95 -7.88 0.14
CA ASP A 77 -8.89 -6.88 0.14
C ASP A 77 -8.00 -7.01 -1.10
N VAL A 78 -7.65 -8.23 -1.49
CA VAL A 78 -6.85 -8.49 -2.70
C VAL A 78 -7.60 -7.99 -3.95
N LEU A 79 -8.91 -8.26 -4.04
CA LEU A 79 -9.72 -7.80 -5.17
C LEU A 79 -9.79 -6.27 -5.23
N TYR A 80 -10.02 -5.63 -4.08
CA TYR A 80 -10.08 -4.17 -4.00
C TYR A 80 -8.75 -3.54 -4.38
N LEU A 81 -7.62 -4.14 -3.96
CA LEU A 81 -6.29 -3.63 -4.30
C LEU A 81 -6.03 -3.68 -5.81
N HIS A 82 -6.45 -4.74 -6.49
CA HIS A 82 -6.36 -4.82 -7.95
C HIS A 82 -7.18 -3.73 -8.64
N GLN A 83 -8.41 -3.51 -8.18
CA GLN A 83 -9.29 -2.48 -8.73
C GLN A 83 -8.73 -1.07 -8.48
N LEU A 84 -8.20 -0.83 -7.29
CA LEU A 84 -7.56 0.45 -6.94
C LEU A 84 -6.31 0.68 -7.77
N ARG A 85 -5.50 -0.36 -7.99
CA ARG A 85 -4.32 -0.26 -8.84
C ARG A 85 -4.69 0.22 -10.25
N ASP A 86 -5.76 -0.34 -10.82
CA ASP A 86 -6.21 0.04 -12.16
C ASP A 86 -6.67 1.51 -12.18
N LYS A 87 -7.47 1.91 -11.20
CA LYS A 87 -7.98 3.29 -11.10
C LYS A 87 -6.85 4.29 -10.89
N LEU A 88 -5.99 4.04 -9.92
CA LEU A 88 -4.87 4.91 -9.60
C LEU A 88 -3.86 4.97 -10.73
N GLY A 89 -3.60 3.83 -11.39
CA GLY A 89 -2.72 3.79 -12.56
C GLY A 89 -3.23 4.66 -13.70
N ALA A 90 -4.52 4.63 -13.97
CA ALA A 90 -5.13 5.50 -14.98
C ALA A 90 -4.99 6.98 -14.60
N MET A 91 -5.18 7.32 -13.32
CA MET A 91 -5.02 8.70 -12.84
C MET A 91 -3.57 9.18 -12.97
N LEU A 92 -2.60 8.33 -12.59
CA LEU A 92 -1.19 8.66 -12.69
C LEU A 92 -0.77 8.88 -14.15
N THR A 93 -1.26 8.06 -15.06
CA THR A 93 -0.96 8.19 -16.48
C THR A 93 -1.52 9.52 -17.02
N ARG A 94 -2.76 9.85 -16.63
CA ARG A 94 -3.40 11.10 -17.07
C ARG A 94 -2.65 12.34 -16.58
N LEU A 95 -2.09 12.28 -15.37
CA LEU A 95 -1.33 13.38 -14.77
C LEU A 95 0.15 13.38 -15.16
N ASP A 96 0.57 12.42 -15.98
CA ASP A 96 1.98 12.23 -16.37
C ASP A 96 2.89 12.06 -15.13
N ARG A 97 2.43 11.25 -14.16
CA ARG A 97 3.16 10.98 -12.92
C ARG A 97 3.50 9.50 -12.74
N MET A 98 3.26 8.68 -13.76
CA MET A 98 3.52 7.24 -13.64
C MET A 98 5.02 6.94 -13.47
N ALA A 99 5.90 7.64 -14.20
CA ALA A 99 7.35 7.44 -14.06
C ALA A 99 7.81 7.81 -12.65
N MET A 100 7.30 8.90 -12.10
CA MET A 100 7.59 9.33 -10.73
C MET A 100 7.10 8.29 -9.73
N ALA A 101 5.89 7.76 -9.92
CA ALA A 101 5.33 6.72 -9.07
C ALA A 101 6.19 5.44 -9.10
N ASN A 102 6.60 5.01 -10.29
CA ASN A 102 7.43 3.82 -10.44
C ASN A 102 8.78 3.99 -9.74
N ALA A 103 9.38 5.16 -9.81
CA ALA A 103 10.62 5.47 -9.10
C ALA A 103 10.41 5.38 -7.57
N CYS A 104 9.29 5.87 -7.06
CA CYS A 104 8.96 5.76 -5.64
C CYS A 104 8.76 4.30 -5.23
N PHE A 105 8.07 3.51 -6.05
CA PHE A 105 7.87 2.09 -5.78
C PHE A 105 9.20 1.34 -5.74
N ALA A 106 10.10 1.63 -6.67
CA ALA A 106 11.43 1.02 -6.70
C ALA A 106 12.25 1.39 -5.46
N PHE A 107 12.08 2.59 -4.93
CA PHE A 107 12.79 3.05 -3.73
C PHE A 107 12.29 2.37 -2.44
N LEU A 108 11.10 1.77 -2.43
CA LEU A 108 10.53 1.18 -1.20
C LEU A 108 11.43 0.13 -0.57
N SER A 109 12.14 -0.65 -1.36
CA SER A 109 13.12 -1.61 -0.85
C SER A 109 14.22 -0.91 -0.06
N THR A 110 14.77 0.17 -0.60
CA THR A 110 15.78 0.98 0.08
C THR A 110 15.20 1.64 1.33
N ARG A 111 13.96 2.13 1.26
CA ARG A 111 13.29 2.72 2.43
C ARG A 111 13.16 1.72 3.57
N THR A 112 12.79 0.47 3.25
CA THR A 112 12.72 -0.60 4.25
C THR A 112 14.10 -0.85 4.86
N ASP A 113 15.14 -0.90 4.05
CA ASP A 113 16.51 -1.10 4.54
C ASP A 113 16.95 0.06 5.45
N LEU A 114 16.59 1.29 5.11
CA LEU A 114 16.85 2.46 5.96
C LEU A 114 16.14 2.34 7.32
N ASP A 115 14.88 1.90 7.32
CA ASP A 115 14.14 1.69 8.57
C ASP A 115 14.84 0.66 9.44
N MET A 116 15.25 -0.47 8.87
CA MET A 116 15.91 -1.54 9.59
C MET A 116 17.30 -1.13 10.09
N ALA A 117 17.94 -0.18 9.41
CA ALA A 117 19.24 0.38 9.81
C ALA A 117 19.13 1.48 10.87
N GLY A 118 17.92 1.83 11.30
CA GLY A 118 17.69 2.81 12.37
C GLY A 118 17.34 4.21 11.90
N PHE A 119 17.08 4.41 10.61
CA PHE A 119 16.76 5.74 10.06
C PHE A 119 15.25 5.96 9.87
N GLU A 120 14.41 5.14 10.52
CA GLU A 120 12.96 5.18 10.28
C GLU A 120 12.30 6.50 10.67
N THR A 121 12.86 7.22 11.68
CA THR A 121 12.32 8.48 12.16
C THR A 121 13.10 9.69 11.65
N LEU A 122 14.17 9.47 10.90
CA LEU A 122 15.00 10.56 10.36
C LEU A 122 14.72 10.75 8.89
N ASP A 123 14.54 12.01 8.51
CA ASP A 123 14.50 12.36 7.08
C ASP A 123 15.92 12.72 6.64
N ILE A 124 16.65 11.75 6.15
CA ILE A 124 18.03 11.94 5.70
C ILE A 124 18.12 12.75 4.41
N PHE A 125 17.00 12.99 3.75
CA PHE A 125 16.93 13.76 2.50
C PHE A 125 16.56 15.23 2.74
N HIS A 126 16.23 15.58 3.98
CA HIS A 126 15.87 16.95 4.30
C HIS A 126 17.10 17.87 4.27
N HIS A 127 16.94 19.03 3.65
CA HIS A 127 17.99 20.03 3.53
C HIS A 127 17.75 21.24 4.40
#